data_de4d83d4030f62ee397bb01d5fef82cc
#
_entry.id   de4d83d4030f62ee397bb01d5fef82cc
#
_cell.length_a   1.000
_cell.length_b   1.000
_cell.length_c   1.000
_cell.angle_alpha   90.00
_cell.angle_beta   90.00
_cell.angle_gamma   90.00
#
_symmetry.space_group_name_H-M   'P 1'
#
loop_
_entity.id
_entity.type
_entity.pdbx_description
1 polymer ?
#
loop_
_entity_poly.entity_id
_entity_poly.type
_entity_poly.pdbx_seq_one_letter_code
_entity_poly.pdbx_strand_id
1 'polypeptide(L)'
;MATHKSAVKRHRQSLQRRKRNKALSSRMKTAVKTLKKTVETKDREKIHQNLAHTTSIIAKTVTKGIIHKKTAARKISRLTKRANAALQANG
;
A
#
# COMPACT_ATOMS: atom_id res chain seq x y z
N MET A 1 -33.86 -22.59 12.85
CA MET A 1 -32.47 -22.60 12.50
C MET A 1 -31.94 -21.21 12.26
N ALA A 2 -30.83 -20.92 12.85
CA ALA A 2 -30.22 -19.60 12.87
C ALA A 2 -29.57 -19.17 11.55
N THR A 3 -29.81 -19.95 10.50
CA THR A 3 -29.06 -19.81 9.25
C THR A 3 -29.35 -18.54 8.48
N HIS A 4 -30.55 -18.01 8.57
CA HIS A 4 -30.96 -16.86 7.77
C HIS A 4 -30.30 -15.56 8.26
N LYS A 5 -30.40 -15.30 9.58
CA LYS A 5 -29.77 -14.09 10.17
C LYS A 5 -28.26 -14.15 10.10
N SER A 6 -27.67 -15.33 10.31
CA SER A 6 -26.22 -15.52 10.23
C SER A 6 -25.72 -15.29 8.80
N ALA A 7 -26.42 -15.76 7.79
CA ALA A 7 -26.06 -15.58 6.38
C ALA A 7 -26.11 -14.11 5.99
N VAL A 8 -27.14 -13.37 6.42
CA VAL A 8 -27.27 -11.93 6.17
C VAL A 8 -26.13 -11.16 6.82
N LYS A 9 -25.82 -11.50 8.08
CA LYS A 9 -24.72 -10.86 8.81
C LYS A 9 -23.38 -11.10 8.13
N ARG A 10 -23.12 -12.36 7.72
CA ARG A 10 -21.88 -12.72 7.00
C ARG A 10 -21.75 -11.95 5.69
N HIS A 11 -22.84 -11.85 4.95
CA HIS A 11 -22.86 -11.12 3.68
C HIS A 11 -22.55 -9.64 3.89
N ARG A 12 -23.16 -9.02 4.90
CA ARG A 12 -22.92 -7.63 5.25
C ARG A 12 -21.46 -7.40 5.63
N GLN A 13 -20.90 -8.28 6.48
CA GLN A 13 -19.49 -8.20 6.89
C GLN A 13 -18.55 -8.37 5.69
N SER A 14 -18.88 -9.29 4.78
CA SER A 14 -18.12 -9.52 3.56
C SER A 14 -18.10 -8.28 2.66
N LEU A 15 -19.24 -7.61 2.50
CA LEU A 15 -19.33 -6.38 1.72
C LEU A 15 -18.50 -5.25 2.34
N GLN A 16 -18.58 -5.10 3.66
CA GLN A 16 -17.79 -4.08 4.37
C GLN A 16 -16.29 -4.34 4.26
N ARG A 17 -15.89 -5.61 4.38
CA ARG A 17 -14.49 -6.01 4.22
C ARG A 17 -14.00 -5.72 2.82
N ARG A 18 -14.81 -6.02 1.82
CA ARG A 18 -14.49 -5.77 0.41
C ARG A 18 -14.30 -4.28 0.14
N LYS A 19 -15.16 -3.43 0.70
CA LYS A 19 -15.04 -1.98 0.58
C LYS A 19 -13.75 -1.45 1.22
N ARG A 20 -13.43 -1.93 2.43
CA ARG A 20 -12.21 -1.53 3.13
C ARG A 20 -10.96 -1.97 2.37
N ASN A 21 -10.96 -3.21 1.85
CA ASN A 21 -9.84 -3.74 1.09
C ASN A 21 -9.63 -2.96 -0.20
N LYS A 22 -10.71 -2.62 -0.89
CA LYS A 22 -10.65 -1.82 -2.11
C LYS A 22 -10.11 -0.43 -1.83
N ALA A 23 -10.57 0.21 -0.75
CA ALA A 23 -10.10 1.54 -0.35
C ALA A 23 -8.61 1.51 -0.01
N LEU A 24 -8.15 0.54 0.76
CA LEU A 24 -6.74 0.42 1.14
C LEU A 24 -5.86 0.10 -0.07
N SER A 25 -6.32 -0.77 -0.97
CA SER A 25 -5.62 -1.07 -2.22
C SER A 25 -5.47 0.18 -3.09
N SER A 26 -6.52 0.99 -3.20
CA SER A 26 -6.46 2.26 -3.93
C SER A 26 -5.48 3.24 -3.30
N ARG A 27 -5.47 3.33 -1.98
CA ARG A 27 -4.51 4.17 -1.26
C ARG A 27 -3.08 3.74 -1.52
N MET A 28 -2.83 2.43 -1.54
CA MET A 28 -1.51 1.88 -1.84
C MET A 28 -1.06 2.27 -3.25
N LYS A 29 -1.94 2.11 -4.24
CA LYS A 29 -1.64 2.47 -5.64
C LYS A 29 -1.34 3.95 -5.77
N THR A 30 -2.12 4.80 -5.09
CA THR A 30 -1.93 6.24 -5.09
C THR A 30 -0.60 6.61 -4.44
N ALA A 31 -0.26 5.99 -3.31
CA ALA A 31 0.99 6.25 -2.61
C ALA A 31 2.20 5.86 -3.46
N VAL A 32 2.16 4.71 -4.14
CA VAL A 32 3.22 4.26 -5.05
C VAL A 32 3.38 5.25 -6.20
N LYS A 33 2.29 5.69 -6.79
CA LYS A 33 2.30 6.66 -7.88
C LYS A 33 2.88 8.00 -7.44
N THR A 34 2.49 8.47 -6.26
CA THR A 34 3.00 9.71 -5.67
C THR A 34 4.50 9.61 -5.41
N LEU A 35 4.97 8.48 -4.88
CA LEU A 35 6.39 8.27 -4.65
C LEU A 35 7.18 8.32 -5.96
N LYS A 36 6.70 7.68 -7.02
CA LYS A 36 7.35 7.70 -8.32
C LYS A 36 7.48 9.12 -8.87
N LYS A 37 6.45 9.93 -8.70
CA LYS A 37 6.49 11.35 -9.10
C LYS A 37 7.47 12.14 -8.25
N THR A 38 7.48 11.89 -6.94
CA THR A 38 8.38 12.59 -6.01
C THR A 38 9.84 12.28 -6.30
N VAL A 39 10.14 11.03 -6.68
CA VAL A 39 11.49 10.62 -7.06
C VAL A 39 11.99 11.45 -8.25
N GLU A 40 11.12 11.78 -9.19
CA GLU A 40 11.46 12.60 -10.36
C GLU A 40 11.81 14.04 -9.98
N THR A 41 11.25 14.57 -8.89
CA THR A 41 11.54 15.94 -8.42
C THR A 41 12.91 16.07 -7.80
N LYS A 42 13.50 14.94 -7.38
CA LYS A 42 14.81 14.87 -6.72
C LYS A 42 14.89 15.63 -5.39
N ASP A 43 13.76 15.87 -4.75
CA ASP A 43 13.69 16.48 -3.43
C ASP A 43 13.91 15.40 -2.37
N ARG A 44 15.09 15.40 -1.74
CA ARG A 44 15.50 14.36 -0.79
C ARG A 44 14.54 14.19 0.36
N GLU A 45 14.10 15.29 0.95
CA GLU A 45 13.20 15.26 2.10
C GLU A 45 11.87 14.64 1.74
N LYS A 46 11.28 15.06 0.62
CA LYS A 46 10.01 14.52 0.13
C LYS A 46 10.12 13.05 -0.25
N ILE A 47 11.25 12.66 -0.85
CA ILE A 47 11.50 11.26 -1.22
C ILE A 47 11.51 10.39 0.05
N HIS A 48 12.24 10.82 1.10
CA HIS A 48 12.27 10.07 2.35
C HIS A 48 10.91 9.95 3.00
N GLN A 49 10.18 11.06 3.07
CA GLN A 49 8.84 11.09 3.66
C GLN A 49 7.87 10.19 2.90
N ASN A 50 7.85 10.28 1.58
CA ASN A 50 6.94 9.49 0.75
C ASN A 50 7.32 8.02 0.73
N LEU A 51 8.61 7.70 0.78
CA LEU A 51 9.06 6.30 0.86
C LEU A 51 8.59 5.67 2.18
N ALA A 52 8.77 6.36 3.30
CA ALA A 52 8.32 5.87 4.60
C ALA A 52 6.80 5.69 4.64
N HIS A 53 6.06 6.68 4.11
CA HIS A 53 4.59 6.62 4.04
C HIS A 53 4.11 5.45 3.17
N THR A 54 4.70 5.30 1.98
CA THR A 54 4.33 4.24 1.05
C THR A 54 4.63 2.86 1.64
N THR A 55 5.79 2.69 2.25
CA THR A 55 6.18 1.44 2.91
C THR A 55 5.18 1.08 4.02
N SER A 56 4.76 2.06 4.81
CA SER A 56 3.76 1.87 5.87
C SER A 56 2.42 1.39 5.30
N ILE A 57 1.96 1.99 4.21
CA ILE A 57 0.70 1.59 3.57
C ILE A 57 0.80 0.18 3.00
N ILE A 58 1.91 -0.17 2.35
CA ILE A 58 2.13 -1.52 1.83
C ILE A 58 2.11 -2.55 2.96
N ALA A 59 2.75 -2.23 4.08
CA ALA A 59 2.74 -3.11 5.26
C ALA A 59 1.33 -3.33 5.80
N LYS A 60 0.49 -2.29 5.80
CA LYS A 60 -0.92 -2.41 6.21
C LYS A 60 -1.70 -3.33 5.28
N THR A 61 -1.45 -3.28 3.96
CA THR A 61 -2.12 -4.17 3.01
C THR A 61 -1.77 -5.63 3.26
N VAL A 62 -0.53 -5.91 3.69
CA VAL A 62 -0.13 -7.27 4.09
C VAL A 62 -0.86 -7.70 5.35
N THR A 63 -0.90 -6.84 6.36
CA THR A 63 -1.58 -7.12 7.64
C THR A 63 -3.06 -7.42 7.43
N LYS A 64 -3.71 -6.74 6.50
CA LYS A 64 -5.12 -6.95 6.18
C LYS A 64 -5.34 -8.12 5.22
N GLY A 65 -4.28 -8.79 4.78
CA GLY A 65 -4.37 -9.93 3.89
C GLY A 65 -4.74 -9.60 2.46
N ILE A 66 -4.56 -8.35 2.03
CA ILE A 66 -4.90 -7.91 0.67
C ILE A 66 -3.84 -8.37 -0.33
N ILE A 67 -2.57 -8.29 0.06
CA ILE A 67 -1.46 -8.80 -0.76
C ILE A 67 -0.59 -9.72 0.10
N HIS A 68 0.10 -10.63 -0.58
CA HIS A 68 1.02 -11.54 0.08
C HIS A 68 2.31 -10.80 0.48
N LYS A 69 2.91 -11.22 1.61
CA LYS A 69 4.14 -10.59 2.13
C LYS A 69 5.29 -10.60 1.12
N LYS A 70 5.40 -11.64 0.28
CA LYS A 70 6.43 -11.71 -0.75
C LYS A 70 6.23 -10.65 -1.83
N THR A 71 4.99 -10.42 -2.23
CA THR A 71 4.65 -9.36 -3.19
C THR A 71 4.98 -7.99 -2.61
N ALA A 72 4.63 -7.77 -1.35
CA ALA A 72 4.94 -6.53 -0.64
C ALA A 72 6.45 -6.30 -0.56
N ALA A 73 7.22 -7.34 -0.22
CA ALA A 73 8.67 -7.25 -0.12
C ALA A 73 9.29 -6.84 -1.45
N ARG A 74 8.81 -7.41 -2.57
CA ARG A 74 9.27 -7.03 -3.91
C ARG A 74 8.96 -5.58 -4.23
N LYS A 75 7.75 -5.12 -3.93
CA LYS A 75 7.34 -3.74 -4.16
C LYS A 75 8.20 -2.77 -3.35
N ILE A 76 8.38 -3.05 -2.07
CA ILE A 76 9.20 -2.21 -1.18
C ILE A 76 10.64 -2.18 -1.66
N SER A 77 11.21 -3.32 -2.02
CA SER A 77 12.58 -3.41 -2.52
C SER A 77 12.78 -2.58 -3.78
N ARG A 78 11.87 -2.70 -4.76
CA ARG A 78 11.96 -1.95 -6.01
C ARG A 78 11.83 -0.45 -5.77
N LEU A 79 10.89 -0.05 -4.93
CA LEU A 79 10.67 1.37 -4.61
C LEU A 79 11.86 1.95 -3.84
N THR A 80 12.41 1.19 -2.91
CA THR A 80 13.58 1.62 -2.14
C THR A 80 14.79 1.79 -3.04
N LYS A 81 15.03 0.86 -3.95
CA LYS A 81 16.15 0.97 -4.92
C LYS A 81 15.98 2.20 -5.80
N ARG A 82 14.77 2.45 -6.28
CA ARG A 82 14.46 3.61 -7.11
C ARG A 82 14.69 4.91 -6.36
N ALA A 83 14.22 4.98 -5.11
CA ALA A 83 14.40 6.15 -4.26
C ALA A 83 15.88 6.38 -3.95
N ASN A 84 16.61 5.33 -3.61
CA ASN A 84 18.04 5.43 -3.30
C ASN A 84 18.84 5.87 -4.52
N ALA A 85 18.51 5.38 -5.72
CA ALA A 85 19.17 5.81 -6.95
C ALA A 85 18.97 7.31 -7.17
N ALA A 86 17.78 7.83 -6.94
CA ALA A 86 17.49 9.26 -7.07
C ALA A 86 18.24 10.08 -6.02
N LEU A 87 18.32 9.58 -4.78
CA LEU A 87 19.05 10.25 -3.70
C LEU A 87 20.55 10.30 -3.98
N GLN A 88 21.12 9.24 -4.53
CA GLN A 88 22.53 9.19 -4.90
C GLN A 88 22.84 10.12 -6.07
N ALA A 89 21.93 10.20 -7.04
CA ALA A 89 22.10 11.09 -8.19
C ALA A 89 22.14 12.56 -7.78
N ASN A 90 21.50 12.90 -6.64
CA ASN A 90 21.46 14.24 -6.10
C ASN A 90 22.63 14.57 -5.15
N GLY A 91 23.33 13.53 -4.74
CA GLY A 91 24.47 13.67 -3.87
C GLY A 91 25.69 13.98 -4.68
#